data_8ff71d8bf468255a92e028a8d415676a
#
_entry.id   8ff71d8bf468255a92e028a8d415676a
#
_cell.length_a   1.000
_cell.length_b   1.000
_cell.length_c   1.000
_cell.angle_alpha   90.00
_cell.angle_beta   90.00
_cell.angle_gamma   90.00
#
_symmetry.space_group_name_H-M   'P 1'
#
loop_
_entity.id
_entity.type
_entity.pdbx_description
1 polymer ?
#
loop_
_entity_poly.entity_id
_entity_poly.type
_entity_poly.pdbx_seq_one_letter_code
_entity_poly.pdbx_strand_id
1 'polypeptide(L)'
;MSTEPGRARLASMLVWDNHACMPLTPHDTAFLPQLKRVRDAGVDAVTLNIGFGENSIEEHIRVLATMRHWLADKGEDYVLAGSVEDIRRAKAAGKLAVLFDIEGMGAVDDQPSLVKLYYDLGVRWMLVAYNRNNLAGGGCQDDDCGLTDLGRRIVDEVAACGMIACCSHTGYRTAREVIDHSPNPVIFSHSNPRALHDHRRNIPDDLMQACAARGGVVGINGIGVFLGDNDSSTAAVVRHIDY
;
A
#
# COMPACT_ATOMS: atom_id res chain seq x y z
N MET A 1 -15.39 -16.49 -15.58
CA MET A 1 -16.49 -16.65 -14.60
C MET A 1 -15.95 -17.47 -13.45
N SER A 2 -15.97 -16.96 -12.20
CA SER A 2 -15.55 -17.78 -11.06
C SER A 2 -16.55 -18.92 -10.86
N THR A 3 -16.04 -20.13 -10.61
CA THR A 3 -16.89 -21.29 -10.28
C THR A 3 -17.58 -21.06 -8.93
N GLU A 4 -18.77 -21.62 -8.70
CA GLU A 4 -19.50 -21.52 -7.43
C GLU A 4 -18.65 -21.89 -6.20
N PRO A 5 -17.81 -22.94 -6.23
CA PRO A 5 -16.85 -23.22 -5.14
C PRO A 5 -15.81 -22.13 -4.89
N GLY A 6 -15.34 -21.46 -5.94
CA GLY A 6 -14.38 -20.37 -5.83
C GLY A 6 -14.99 -19.14 -5.11
N ARG A 7 -16.23 -18.80 -5.42
CA ARG A 7 -16.96 -17.71 -4.73
C ARG A 7 -17.22 -18.02 -3.27
N ALA A 8 -17.63 -19.25 -2.94
CA ALA A 8 -17.83 -19.66 -1.55
C ALA A 8 -16.53 -19.58 -0.74
N ARG A 9 -15.40 -19.96 -1.33
CA ARG A 9 -14.08 -19.86 -0.71
C ARG A 9 -13.67 -18.39 -0.48
N LEU A 10 -13.84 -17.52 -1.46
CA LEU A 10 -13.57 -16.08 -1.29
C LEU A 10 -14.44 -15.47 -0.19
N ALA A 11 -15.73 -15.82 -0.12
CA ALA A 11 -16.62 -15.31 0.92
C ALA A 11 -16.18 -15.69 2.35
N SER A 12 -15.48 -16.83 2.50
CA SER A 12 -14.94 -17.27 3.81
C SER A 12 -13.60 -16.62 4.18
N MET A 13 -12.93 -15.95 3.25
CA MET A 13 -11.62 -15.31 3.44
C MET A 13 -11.81 -13.79 3.56
N LEU A 14 -10.85 -13.11 4.18
CA LEU A 14 -10.73 -11.66 4.07
C LEU A 14 -10.02 -11.33 2.76
N VAL A 15 -10.71 -10.62 1.88
CA VAL A 15 -10.16 -10.16 0.58
C VAL A 15 -9.83 -8.69 0.69
N TRP A 16 -8.56 -8.36 0.54
CA TRP A 16 -8.07 -6.99 0.68
C TRP A 16 -7.27 -6.56 -0.56
N ASP A 17 -7.75 -5.53 -1.25
CA ASP A 17 -6.94 -4.78 -2.21
C ASP A 17 -6.08 -3.78 -1.43
N ASN A 18 -4.80 -4.13 -1.25
CA ASN A 18 -3.92 -3.38 -0.36
C ASN A 18 -3.37 -2.09 -0.99
N HIS A 19 -3.58 -1.85 -2.28
CA HIS A 19 -3.15 -0.61 -2.93
C HIS A 19 -3.96 -0.32 -4.18
N ALA A 20 -4.88 0.62 -4.08
CA ALA A 20 -5.70 1.07 -5.21
C ALA A 20 -5.49 2.56 -5.46
N CYS A 21 -5.19 2.90 -6.72
CA CYS A 21 -5.03 4.29 -7.15
C CYS A 21 -6.35 4.84 -7.70
N MET A 22 -6.79 5.97 -7.14
CA MET A 22 -7.81 6.83 -7.69
C MET A 22 -7.15 8.11 -8.23
N PRO A 23 -7.78 8.90 -9.08
CA PRO A 23 -7.21 10.18 -9.48
C PRO A 23 -6.86 11.05 -8.27
N LEU A 24 -5.61 11.51 -8.18
CA LEU A 24 -5.08 12.27 -7.04
C LEU A 24 -5.25 13.78 -7.26
N THR A 25 -6.41 14.19 -7.76
CA THR A 25 -6.73 15.60 -7.96
C THR A 25 -7.60 16.09 -6.82
N PRO A 26 -7.17 17.06 -6.01
CA PRO A 26 -8.00 17.65 -4.97
C PRO A 26 -9.36 18.10 -5.52
N HIS A 27 -10.41 17.87 -4.75
CA HIS A 27 -11.83 18.14 -5.09
C HIS A 27 -12.44 17.25 -6.18
N ASP A 28 -11.68 16.39 -6.87
CA ASP A 28 -12.22 15.45 -7.84
C ASP A 28 -12.67 14.15 -7.12
N THR A 29 -13.96 13.90 -7.14
CA THR A 29 -14.58 12.69 -6.58
C THR A 29 -15.19 11.79 -7.65
N ALA A 30 -15.01 12.11 -8.93
CA ALA A 30 -15.71 11.44 -10.04
C ALA A 30 -15.43 9.92 -10.12
N PHE A 31 -14.24 9.50 -9.69
CA PHE A 31 -13.86 8.08 -9.67
C PHE A 31 -14.25 7.32 -8.39
N LEU A 32 -14.44 8.00 -7.27
CA LEU A 32 -14.73 7.35 -5.99
C LEU A 32 -15.97 6.44 -6.01
N PRO A 33 -17.05 6.71 -6.80
CA PRO A 33 -18.16 5.79 -6.96
C PRO A 33 -17.77 4.40 -7.52
N GLN A 34 -16.60 4.27 -8.17
CA GLN A 34 -16.09 2.96 -8.62
C GLN A 34 -15.77 2.00 -7.46
N LEU A 35 -15.62 2.51 -6.24
CA LEU A 35 -15.50 1.68 -5.02
C LEU A 35 -16.68 0.71 -4.85
N LYS A 36 -17.86 1.06 -5.35
CA LYS A 36 -18.99 0.14 -5.40
C LYS A 36 -18.67 -1.13 -6.18
N ARG A 37 -17.95 -1.03 -7.30
CA ARG A 37 -17.56 -2.21 -8.11
C ARG A 37 -16.58 -3.10 -7.34
N VAL A 38 -15.68 -2.50 -6.56
CA VAL A 38 -14.72 -3.22 -5.71
C VAL A 38 -15.48 -4.04 -4.66
N ARG A 39 -16.43 -3.41 -3.95
CA ARG A 39 -17.31 -4.07 -2.99
C ARG A 39 -18.13 -5.19 -3.64
N ASP A 40 -18.80 -4.90 -4.75
CA ASP A 40 -19.69 -5.84 -5.45
C ASP A 40 -18.92 -7.05 -6.03
N ALA A 41 -17.59 -6.89 -6.24
CA ALA A 41 -16.69 -7.99 -6.62
C ALA A 41 -16.31 -8.91 -5.45
N GLY A 42 -16.67 -8.56 -4.21
CA GLY A 42 -16.39 -9.35 -3.02
C GLY A 42 -15.10 -8.99 -2.31
N VAL A 43 -14.56 -7.79 -2.56
CA VAL A 43 -13.46 -7.22 -1.79
C VAL A 43 -14.00 -6.65 -0.47
N ASP A 44 -13.37 -7.01 0.65
CA ASP A 44 -13.79 -6.61 1.99
C ASP A 44 -13.10 -5.33 2.47
N ALA A 45 -11.86 -5.11 2.03
CA ALA A 45 -11.08 -3.93 2.37
C ALA A 45 -10.31 -3.40 1.17
N VAL A 46 -10.18 -2.08 1.08
CA VAL A 46 -9.36 -1.40 0.07
C VAL A 46 -8.52 -0.32 0.73
N THR A 47 -7.25 -0.24 0.35
CA THR A 47 -6.39 0.87 0.75
C THR A 47 -6.23 1.82 -0.44
N LEU A 48 -6.60 3.08 -0.26
CA LEU A 48 -6.54 4.11 -1.29
C LEU A 48 -5.29 4.96 -1.13
N ASN A 49 -4.53 5.08 -2.20
CA ASN A 49 -3.41 6.01 -2.26
C ASN A 49 -3.89 7.46 -2.19
N ILE A 50 -3.22 8.29 -1.39
CA ILE A 50 -3.53 9.72 -1.26
C ILE A 50 -2.44 10.64 -1.82
N GLY A 51 -1.35 10.07 -2.34
CA GLY A 51 -0.25 10.79 -2.95
C GLY A 51 1.02 9.98 -3.04
N PHE A 52 1.90 10.33 -3.96
CA PHE A 52 3.13 9.60 -4.23
C PHE A 52 4.30 10.52 -4.60
N GLY A 53 5.52 9.98 -4.47
CA GLY A 53 6.74 10.59 -4.99
C GLY A 53 6.98 11.99 -4.44
N GLU A 54 6.99 12.97 -5.33
CA GLU A 54 7.31 14.36 -5.04
C GLU A 54 6.07 15.23 -4.70
N ASN A 55 4.89 14.63 -4.55
CA ASN A 55 3.74 15.39 -4.09
C ASN A 55 4.05 16.07 -2.77
N SER A 56 3.67 17.33 -2.64
CA SER A 56 3.87 18.13 -1.44
C SER A 56 2.98 17.68 -0.28
N ILE A 57 3.32 18.07 0.95
CA ILE A 57 2.48 17.88 2.14
C ILE A 57 1.06 18.43 1.90
N GLU A 58 0.94 19.62 1.29
CA GLU A 58 -0.35 20.25 1.01
C GLU A 58 -1.19 19.40 0.05
N GLU A 59 -0.60 18.85 -1.02
CA GLU A 59 -1.31 18.00 -1.97
C GLU A 59 -1.84 16.73 -1.32
N HIS A 60 -1.02 16.04 -0.52
CA HIS A 60 -1.46 14.87 0.24
C HIS A 60 -2.65 15.18 1.16
N ILE A 61 -2.57 16.27 1.93
CA ILE A 61 -3.64 16.68 2.85
C ILE A 61 -4.92 17.04 2.08
N ARG A 62 -4.83 17.72 0.93
CA ARG A 62 -6.00 18.08 0.13
C ARG A 62 -6.69 16.85 -0.47
N VAL A 63 -5.94 15.90 -1.01
CA VAL A 63 -6.50 14.64 -1.53
C VAL A 63 -7.15 13.84 -0.41
N LEU A 64 -6.45 13.68 0.73
CA LEU A 64 -6.98 12.99 1.89
C LEU A 64 -8.27 13.62 2.40
N ALA A 65 -8.32 14.93 2.50
CA ALA A 65 -9.52 15.67 2.91
C ALA A 65 -10.70 15.42 1.96
N THR A 66 -10.44 15.40 0.64
CA THR A 66 -11.45 15.12 -0.38
C THR A 66 -12.03 13.71 -0.22
N MET A 67 -11.17 12.70 -0.10
CA MET A 67 -11.61 11.30 0.04
C MET A 67 -12.37 11.08 1.35
N ARG A 68 -11.89 11.62 2.47
CA ARG A 68 -12.57 11.53 3.77
C ARG A 68 -13.92 12.22 3.77
N HIS A 69 -14.00 13.39 3.15
CA HIS A 69 -15.27 14.13 3.02
C HIS A 69 -16.28 13.34 2.18
N TRP A 70 -15.85 12.75 1.07
CA TRP A 70 -16.71 11.92 0.22
C TRP A 70 -17.23 10.68 0.97
N LEU A 71 -16.40 10.05 1.82
CA LEU A 71 -16.79 8.88 2.60
C LEU A 71 -17.74 9.20 3.75
N ALA A 72 -17.69 10.43 4.30
CA ALA A 72 -18.43 10.81 5.51
C ALA A 72 -19.95 10.61 5.39
N ASP A 73 -20.51 10.86 4.20
CA ASP A 73 -21.95 10.75 3.93
C ASP A 73 -22.36 9.36 3.40
N LYS A 74 -21.46 8.38 3.38
CA LYS A 74 -21.67 7.07 2.75
C LYS A 74 -21.49 5.90 3.71
N GLY A 75 -21.79 6.12 4.98
CA GLY A 75 -21.65 5.12 6.03
C GLY A 75 -22.53 3.88 5.86
N GLU A 76 -23.53 3.89 4.97
CA GLU A 76 -24.30 2.71 4.61
C GLU A 76 -23.48 1.70 3.80
N ASP A 77 -22.56 2.18 2.97
CA ASP A 77 -21.77 1.37 2.03
C ASP A 77 -20.32 1.17 2.45
N TYR A 78 -19.72 2.14 3.17
CA TYR A 78 -18.29 2.20 3.46
C TYR A 78 -18.02 2.48 4.94
N VAL A 79 -16.86 1.98 5.41
CA VAL A 79 -16.34 2.27 6.75
C VAL A 79 -14.89 2.74 6.59
N LEU A 80 -14.56 3.95 7.06
CA LEU A 80 -13.16 4.34 7.23
C LEU A 80 -12.58 3.53 8.38
N ALA A 81 -11.76 2.51 8.04
CA ALA A 81 -11.25 1.55 9.00
C ALA A 81 -9.96 2.06 9.67
N GLY A 82 -9.95 2.07 10.98
CA GLY A 82 -8.80 2.41 11.80
C GLY A 82 -8.07 1.20 12.38
N SER A 83 -8.72 0.03 12.37
CA SER A 83 -8.22 -1.19 12.99
C SER A 83 -8.68 -2.44 12.22
N VAL A 84 -8.04 -3.58 12.51
CA VAL A 84 -8.47 -4.90 12.00
C VAL A 84 -9.91 -5.21 12.40
N GLU A 85 -10.31 -4.79 13.60
CA GLU A 85 -11.67 -5.00 14.08
C GLU A 85 -12.69 -4.19 13.26
N ASP A 86 -12.35 -2.97 12.82
CA ASP A 86 -13.20 -2.20 11.91
C ASP A 86 -13.39 -2.92 10.58
N ILE A 87 -12.32 -3.51 10.02
CA ILE A 87 -12.38 -4.30 8.79
C ILE A 87 -13.31 -5.50 8.96
N ARG A 88 -13.17 -6.23 10.06
CA ARG A 88 -14.03 -7.39 10.36
C ARG A 88 -15.49 -7.00 10.52
N ARG A 89 -15.76 -5.89 11.23
CA ARG A 89 -17.13 -5.37 11.38
C ARG A 89 -17.73 -4.89 10.06
N ALA A 90 -16.92 -4.21 9.22
CA ALA A 90 -17.36 -3.80 7.89
C ALA A 90 -17.75 -5.00 7.04
N LYS A 91 -16.89 -6.04 6.99
CA LYS A 91 -17.19 -7.31 6.30
C LYS A 91 -18.49 -7.95 6.81
N ALA A 92 -18.65 -8.09 8.12
CA ALA A 92 -19.84 -8.67 8.73
C ALA A 92 -21.12 -7.90 8.39
N ALA A 93 -21.01 -6.57 8.20
CA ALA A 93 -22.10 -5.69 7.81
C ALA A 93 -22.31 -5.59 6.28
N GLY A 94 -21.53 -6.30 5.45
CA GLY A 94 -21.58 -6.20 4.00
C GLY A 94 -21.10 -4.86 3.43
N LYS A 95 -20.28 -4.12 4.19
CA LYS A 95 -19.70 -2.83 3.81
C LYS A 95 -18.24 -3.02 3.38
N LEU A 96 -17.74 -2.08 2.55
CA LEU A 96 -16.33 -2.03 2.20
C LEU A 96 -15.56 -1.22 3.24
N ALA A 97 -14.54 -1.82 3.85
CA ALA A 97 -13.57 -1.11 4.67
C ALA A 97 -12.62 -0.30 3.78
N VAL A 98 -12.44 0.98 4.06
CA VAL A 98 -11.54 1.87 3.33
C VAL A 98 -10.44 2.33 4.27
N LEU A 99 -9.19 2.25 3.82
CA LEU A 99 -7.99 2.74 4.49
C LEU A 99 -7.25 3.67 3.54
N PHE A 100 -6.21 4.34 4.02
CA PHE A 100 -5.36 5.19 3.18
C PHE A 100 -3.90 4.78 3.27
N ASP A 101 -3.16 5.09 2.20
CA ASP A 101 -1.72 4.93 2.12
C ASP A 101 -1.03 6.15 1.48
N ILE A 102 0.28 6.20 1.67
CA ILE A 102 1.15 7.21 1.08
C ILE A 102 2.36 6.52 0.45
N GLU A 103 2.70 6.90 -0.77
CA GLU A 103 3.83 6.35 -1.49
C GLU A 103 5.02 7.32 -1.56
N GLY A 104 5.77 7.36 -0.50
CA GLY A 104 7.01 8.14 -0.39
C GLY A 104 6.96 9.20 0.72
N MET A 105 8.14 9.60 1.16
CA MET A 105 8.30 10.47 2.33
C MET A 105 8.19 11.97 2.00
N GLY A 106 7.85 12.36 0.76
CA GLY A 106 7.48 13.74 0.43
C GLY A 106 6.31 14.28 1.27
N ALA A 107 5.44 13.37 1.75
CA ALA A 107 4.34 13.71 2.65
C ALA A 107 4.79 14.19 4.04
N VAL A 108 6.00 13.83 4.47
CA VAL A 108 6.55 14.23 5.79
C VAL A 108 7.80 15.08 5.68
N ASP A 109 8.45 15.06 4.50
CA ASP A 109 9.67 15.79 4.20
C ASP A 109 10.72 15.59 5.30
N ASP A 110 11.15 16.64 6.01
CA ASP A 110 12.10 16.59 7.12
C ASP A 110 11.44 16.53 8.51
N GLN A 111 10.09 16.40 8.57
CA GLN A 111 9.32 16.49 9.81
C GLN A 111 8.63 15.16 10.19
N PRO A 112 9.32 14.22 10.90
CA PRO A 112 8.77 12.91 11.27
C PRO A 112 7.43 12.97 12.03
N SER A 113 7.18 14.03 12.81
CA SER A 113 5.92 14.18 13.56
C SER A 113 4.65 14.22 12.70
N LEU A 114 4.77 14.48 11.40
CA LEU A 114 3.64 14.38 10.44
C LEU A 114 3.13 12.95 10.27
N VAL A 115 3.94 11.92 10.51
CA VAL A 115 3.53 10.52 10.47
C VAL A 115 2.32 10.28 11.38
N LYS A 116 2.39 10.75 12.63
CA LYS A 116 1.29 10.60 13.59
C LYS A 116 0.02 11.34 13.12
N LEU A 117 0.16 12.52 12.52
CA LEU A 117 -0.98 13.24 11.96
C LEU A 117 -1.68 12.43 10.85
N TYR A 118 -0.91 11.88 9.92
CA TYR A 118 -1.48 11.03 8.86
C TYR A 118 -2.13 9.77 9.43
N TYR A 119 -1.53 9.14 10.44
CA TYR A 119 -2.15 8.01 11.12
C TYR A 119 -3.52 8.37 11.72
N ASP A 120 -3.63 9.50 12.42
CA ASP A 120 -4.87 9.98 13.01
C ASP A 120 -5.92 10.32 11.94
N LEU A 121 -5.47 10.69 10.75
CA LEU A 121 -6.34 10.94 9.61
C LEU A 121 -6.70 9.68 8.79
N GLY A 122 -6.23 8.50 9.17
CA GLY A 122 -6.64 7.21 8.59
C GLY A 122 -5.62 6.54 7.68
N VAL A 123 -4.42 7.07 7.54
CA VAL A 123 -3.32 6.38 6.82
C VAL A 123 -2.84 5.19 7.65
N ARG A 124 -2.63 4.03 7.02
CA ARG A 124 -2.24 2.81 7.72
C ARG A 124 -0.92 2.21 7.25
N TRP A 125 -0.44 2.58 6.08
CA TRP A 125 0.93 2.31 5.69
C TRP A 125 1.55 3.45 4.89
N MET A 126 2.88 3.52 4.94
CA MET A 126 3.65 4.57 4.33
C MET A 126 4.91 3.99 3.69
N LEU A 127 5.17 4.36 2.44
CA LEU A 127 6.29 3.87 1.64
C LEU A 127 7.50 4.79 1.81
N VAL A 128 8.70 4.20 1.93
CA VAL A 128 9.92 4.98 2.24
C VAL A 128 10.39 5.79 1.04
N ALA A 129 10.52 5.18 -0.15
CA ALA A 129 11.01 5.87 -1.33
C ALA A 129 10.24 5.45 -2.59
N TYR A 130 9.66 6.41 -3.30
CA TYR A 130 8.93 6.16 -4.54
C TYR A 130 9.85 6.29 -5.75
N ASN A 131 10.37 5.16 -6.25
CA ASN A 131 11.22 5.05 -7.43
C ASN A 131 12.57 5.77 -7.33
N ARG A 132 12.61 7.01 -6.87
CA ARG A 132 13.77 7.87 -6.77
C ARG A 132 14.25 8.02 -5.34
N ASN A 133 15.54 8.34 -5.17
CA ASN A 133 16.08 8.70 -3.87
C ASN A 133 15.36 9.94 -3.32
N ASN A 134 15.12 9.95 -2.02
CA ASN A 134 14.57 11.08 -1.27
C ASN A 134 15.35 11.30 0.04
N LEU A 135 14.89 12.19 0.92
CA LEU A 135 15.55 12.48 2.18
C LEU A 135 15.58 11.27 3.15
N ALA A 136 14.66 10.31 3.01
CA ALA A 136 14.56 9.14 3.89
C ALA A 136 15.38 7.95 3.39
N GLY A 137 15.53 7.75 2.08
CA GLY A 137 16.24 6.60 1.55
C GLY A 137 16.23 6.50 0.03
N GLY A 138 16.75 5.39 -0.48
CA GLY A 138 16.93 5.13 -1.89
C GLY A 138 15.73 4.47 -2.55
N GLY A 139 15.45 4.89 -3.80
CA GLY A 139 14.43 4.32 -4.67
C GLY A 139 15.00 3.29 -5.65
N CYS A 140 14.15 2.40 -6.17
CA CYS A 140 14.56 1.29 -7.03
C CYS A 140 15.05 1.70 -8.43
N GLN A 141 14.88 2.95 -8.82
CA GLN A 141 15.30 3.45 -10.14
C GLN A 141 16.60 4.27 -10.11
N ASP A 142 17.08 4.63 -8.92
CA ASP A 142 18.36 5.34 -8.73
C ASP A 142 19.46 4.41 -8.19
N ASP A 143 20.66 4.96 -8.02
CA ASP A 143 21.70 4.34 -7.21
C ASP A 143 21.26 4.46 -5.73
N ASP A 144 20.90 3.34 -5.17
CA ASP A 144 20.29 3.24 -3.84
C ASP A 144 21.26 3.69 -2.75
N CYS A 145 20.97 4.81 -2.10
CA CYS A 145 21.80 5.40 -1.05
C CYS A 145 21.68 4.70 0.32
N GLY A 146 20.74 3.76 0.49
CA GLY A 146 20.39 3.15 1.77
C GLY A 146 19.46 4.04 2.60
N LEU A 147 19.04 3.54 3.76
CA LEU A 147 18.19 4.25 4.71
C LEU A 147 18.99 5.33 5.45
N THR A 148 18.56 6.58 5.35
CA THR A 148 19.23 7.70 6.00
C THR A 148 18.91 7.76 7.50
N ASP A 149 19.62 8.62 8.25
CA ASP A 149 19.29 8.88 9.67
C ASP A 149 17.89 9.50 9.83
N LEU A 150 17.46 10.35 8.90
CA LEU A 150 16.10 10.85 8.86
C LEU A 150 15.11 9.71 8.59
N GLY A 151 15.42 8.86 7.61
CA GLY A 151 14.60 7.70 7.29
C GLY A 151 14.41 6.75 8.48
N ARG A 152 15.46 6.52 9.27
CA ARG A 152 15.38 5.72 10.51
C ARG A 152 14.39 6.34 11.50
N ARG A 153 14.50 7.65 11.75
CA ARG A 153 13.56 8.35 12.65
C ARG A 153 12.11 8.29 12.14
N ILE A 154 11.91 8.39 10.82
CA ILE A 154 10.57 8.27 10.23
C ILE A 154 10.03 6.84 10.41
N VAL A 155 10.84 5.80 10.18
CA VAL A 155 10.44 4.40 10.41
C VAL A 155 10.13 4.15 11.89
N ASP A 156 10.87 4.76 12.81
CA ASP A 156 10.58 4.69 14.25
C ASP A 156 9.23 5.31 14.59
N GLU A 157 8.89 6.48 14.02
CA GLU A 157 7.58 7.13 14.20
C GLU A 157 6.45 6.31 13.57
N VAL A 158 6.67 5.73 12.38
CA VAL A 158 5.73 4.81 11.73
C VAL A 158 5.41 3.64 12.66
N ALA A 159 6.43 3.03 13.25
CA ALA A 159 6.26 1.93 14.19
C ALA A 159 5.59 2.35 15.50
N ALA A 160 5.99 3.48 16.06
CA ALA A 160 5.48 3.99 17.34
C ALA A 160 3.99 4.34 17.30
N CYS A 161 3.48 4.86 16.17
CA CYS A 161 2.06 5.16 16.04
C CYS A 161 1.21 3.93 15.61
N GLY A 162 1.83 2.79 15.28
CA GLY A 162 1.14 1.59 14.81
C GLY A 162 0.83 1.58 13.32
N MET A 163 1.48 2.44 12.53
CA MET A 163 1.45 2.41 11.08
C MET A 163 2.44 1.34 10.56
N ILE A 164 2.29 0.89 9.33
CA ILE A 164 3.16 -0.11 8.70
C ILE A 164 4.11 0.59 7.73
N ALA A 165 5.41 0.28 7.82
CA ALA A 165 6.38 0.69 6.82
C ALA A 165 6.25 -0.20 5.57
N CYS A 166 6.24 0.43 4.38
CA CYS A 166 6.17 -0.26 3.11
C CYS A 166 7.47 -0.07 2.32
N CYS A 167 7.94 -1.13 1.65
CA CYS A 167 9.17 -1.15 0.86
C CYS A 167 8.94 -1.33 -0.66
N SER A 168 7.69 -1.28 -1.16
CA SER A 168 7.45 -1.21 -2.61
C SER A 168 8.14 0.03 -3.19
N HIS A 169 8.57 0.01 -4.44
CA HIS A 169 9.34 1.11 -5.08
C HIS A 169 10.72 1.44 -4.48
N THR A 170 11.00 0.96 -3.28
CA THR A 170 12.23 1.23 -2.53
C THR A 170 13.40 0.43 -3.13
N GLY A 171 14.60 0.98 -3.10
CA GLY A 171 15.81 0.30 -3.55
C GLY A 171 16.15 -0.91 -2.66
N TYR A 172 16.98 -1.81 -3.18
CA TYR A 172 17.31 -3.06 -2.49
C TYR A 172 17.94 -2.84 -1.10
N ARG A 173 18.96 -1.98 -1.05
CA ARG A 173 19.70 -1.69 0.19
C ARG A 173 18.81 -1.00 1.21
N THR A 174 18.07 0.01 0.78
CA THR A 174 17.14 0.74 1.64
C THR A 174 16.06 -0.20 2.16
N ALA A 175 15.43 -1.02 1.32
CA ALA A 175 14.41 -1.99 1.73
C ALA A 175 14.98 -2.98 2.77
N ARG A 176 16.19 -3.49 2.57
CA ARG A 176 16.85 -4.38 3.52
C ARG A 176 17.09 -3.70 4.86
N GLU A 177 17.61 -2.47 4.84
CA GLU A 177 17.85 -1.69 6.05
C GLU A 177 16.56 -1.32 6.79
N VAL A 178 15.44 -1.07 6.07
CA VAL A 178 14.11 -0.87 6.69
C VAL A 178 13.62 -2.15 7.38
N ILE A 179 13.73 -3.31 6.71
CA ILE A 179 13.32 -4.60 7.29
C ILE A 179 14.13 -4.91 8.56
N ASP A 180 15.43 -4.64 8.55
CA ASP A 180 16.31 -4.91 9.69
C ASP A 180 16.09 -3.90 10.84
N HIS A 181 15.77 -2.63 10.54
CA HIS A 181 15.60 -1.55 11.50
C HIS A 181 14.21 -1.52 12.15
N SER A 182 13.13 -1.77 11.38
CA SER A 182 11.77 -1.68 11.89
C SER A 182 11.50 -2.67 13.03
N PRO A 183 10.99 -2.23 14.19
CA PRO A 183 10.59 -3.15 15.26
C PRO A 183 9.35 -3.98 14.92
N ASN A 184 8.54 -3.51 13.96
CA ASN A 184 7.31 -4.14 13.49
C ASN A 184 7.50 -4.81 12.13
N PRO A 185 6.62 -5.75 11.74
CA PRO A 185 6.57 -6.27 10.38
C PRO A 185 6.46 -5.15 9.35
N VAL A 186 7.17 -5.30 8.22
CA VAL A 186 7.08 -4.42 7.06
C VAL A 186 6.36 -5.11 5.91
N ILE A 187 5.88 -4.36 4.93
CA ILE A 187 5.22 -4.93 3.76
C ILE A 187 5.89 -4.48 2.45
N PHE A 188 5.68 -5.28 1.41
CA PHE A 188 5.71 -4.82 0.03
C PHE A 188 4.25 -4.79 -0.44
N SER A 189 3.63 -3.61 -0.45
CA SER A 189 2.19 -3.48 -0.72
C SER A 189 1.80 -3.95 -2.12
N HIS A 190 2.72 -3.81 -3.11
CA HIS A 190 2.50 -4.16 -4.51
C HIS A 190 3.85 -4.35 -5.24
N SER A 191 4.43 -5.54 -5.09
CA SER A 191 5.70 -5.92 -5.74
C SER A 191 5.65 -7.36 -6.23
N ASN A 192 6.40 -7.67 -7.28
CA ASN A 192 6.42 -9.01 -7.89
C ASN A 192 7.78 -9.69 -7.69
N PRO A 193 7.86 -11.02 -7.75
CA PRO A 193 9.14 -11.74 -7.73
C PRO A 193 10.02 -11.40 -8.94
N ARG A 194 11.25 -10.96 -8.69
CA ARG A 194 12.22 -10.67 -9.75
C ARG A 194 12.65 -11.92 -10.50
N ALA A 195 12.65 -13.07 -9.84
CA ALA A 195 12.98 -14.34 -10.46
C ALA A 195 12.06 -14.73 -11.62
N LEU A 196 10.79 -14.29 -11.59
CA LEU A 196 9.85 -14.54 -12.70
C LEU A 196 9.96 -13.52 -13.82
N HIS A 197 10.33 -12.28 -13.50
CA HIS A 197 10.56 -11.23 -14.49
C HIS A 197 11.55 -10.20 -13.93
N ASP A 198 12.73 -10.11 -14.58
CA ASP A 198 13.80 -9.19 -14.16
C ASP A 198 13.42 -7.74 -14.51
N HIS A 199 12.85 -7.06 -13.53
CA HIS A 199 12.48 -5.66 -13.62
C HIS A 199 12.86 -4.93 -12.32
N ARG A 200 13.27 -3.65 -12.41
CA ARG A 200 13.73 -2.87 -11.23
C ARG A 200 12.67 -2.73 -10.13
N ARG A 201 11.36 -2.76 -10.50
CA ARG A 201 10.24 -2.72 -9.56
C ARG A 201 9.96 -4.04 -8.86
N ASN A 202 10.51 -5.14 -9.39
CA ASN A 202 10.37 -6.47 -8.82
C ASN A 202 11.46 -6.73 -7.79
N ILE A 203 11.12 -7.48 -6.75
CA ILE A 203 12.00 -7.71 -5.61
C ILE A 203 12.66 -9.11 -5.68
N PRO A 204 13.92 -9.25 -5.26
CA PRO A 204 14.59 -10.53 -5.23
C PRO A 204 14.12 -11.38 -4.03
N ASP A 205 14.36 -12.69 -4.14
CA ASP A 205 13.87 -13.69 -3.18
C ASP A 205 14.36 -13.46 -1.74
N ASP A 206 15.58 -12.98 -1.58
CA ASP A 206 16.14 -12.72 -0.24
C ASP A 206 15.43 -11.57 0.48
N LEU A 207 14.93 -10.57 -0.24
CA LEU A 207 14.06 -9.53 0.34
C LEU A 207 12.66 -10.09 0.67
N MET A 208 12.10 -10.96 -0.17
CA MET A 208 10.83 -11.62 0.11
C MET A 208 10.96 -12.50 1.38
N GLN A 209 12.03 -13.28 1.46
CA GLN A 209 12.32 -14.13 2.63
C GLN A 209 12.54 -13.29 3.91
N ALA A 210 13.30 -12.19 3.81
CA ALA A 210 13.53 -11.29 4.94
C ALA A 210 12.23 -10.66 5.44
N CYS A 211 11.37 -10.21 4.52
CA CYS A 211 10.04 -9.68 4.84
C CYS A 211 9.18 -10.73 5.55
N ALA A 212 9.10 -11.95 4.98
CA ALA A 212 8.32 -13.05 5.54
C ALA A 212 8.84 -13.49 6.91
N ALA A 213 10.16 -13.57 7.12
CA ALA A 213 10.79 -13.93 8.40
C ALA A 213 10.42 -12.95 9.54
N ARG A 214 10.06 -11.71 9.19
CA ARG A 214 9.59 -10.69 10.13
C ARG A 214 8.06 -10.62 10.25
N GLY A 215 7.33 -11.57 9.62
CA GLY A 215 5.86 -11.60 9.63
C GLY A 215 5.21 -10.60 8.67
N GLY A 216 5.97 -10.08 7.72
CA GLY A 216 5.48 -9.18 6.68
C GLY A 216 4.74 -9.89 5.54
N VAL A 217 4.23 -9.11 4.61
CA VAL A 217 3.45 -9.57 3.45
C VAL A 217 3.98 -8.93 2.17
N VAL A 218 3.99 -9.70 1.09
CA VAL A 218 4.25 -9.20 -0.27
C VAL A 218 2.95 -9.27 -1.07
N GLY A 219 2.40 -8.11 -1.44
CA GLY A 219 1.25 -7.99 -2.32
C GLY A 219 1.69 -8.04 -3.77
N ILE A 220 1.02 -8.85 -4.59
CA ILE A 220 1.33 -8.95 -6.02
C ILE A 220 0.71 -7.79 -6.78
N ASN A 221 1.50 -7.18 -7.66
CA ASN A 221 1.10 -6.08 -8.53
C ASN A 221 0.58 -6.60 -9.87
N GLY A 222 -0.60 -6.12 -10.29
CA GLY A 222 -1.26 -6.55 -11.52
C GLY A 222 -0.85 -5.80 -12.79
N ILE A 223 0.15 -4.91 -12.73
CA ILE A 223 0.59 -4.14 -13.91
C ILE A 223 1.45 -5.02 -14.83
N GLY A 224 1.02 -5.20 -16.09
CA GLY A 224 1.57 -6.14 -17.05
C GLY A 224 3.09 -6.02 -17.26
N VAL A 225 3.62 -4.80 -17.30
CA VAL A 225 5.07 -4.55 -17.46
C VAL A 225 5.92 -5.13 -16.31
N PHE A 226 5.34 -5.39 -15.15
CA PHE A 226 6.01 -6.02 -14.01
C PHE A 226 5.75 -7.53 -13.92
N LEU A 227 4.74 -8.03 -14.66
CA LEU A 227 4.41 -9.46 -14.76
C LEU A 227 5.16 -10.19 -15.89
N GLY A 228 5.75 -9.45 -16.82
CA GLY A 228 6.39 -9.93 -18.02
C GLY A 228 5.51 -9.82 -19.27
N ASP A 229 6.13 -9.59 -20.43
CA ASP A 229 5.50 -9.45 -21.74
C ASP A 229 4.31 -8.46 -21.79
N ASN A 230 4.23 -7.55 -20.82
CA ASN A 230 3.11 -6.64 -20.60
C ASN A 230 1.74 -7.37 -20.50
N ASP A 231 1.76 -8.60 -19.98
CA ASP A 231 0.58 -9.43 -19.78
C ASP A 231 -0.04 -9.21 -18.39
N SER A 232 -1.21 -8.57 -18.34
CA SER A 232 -1.99 -8.36 -17.10
C SER A 232 -3.12 -9.37 -16.93
N SER A 233 -3.05 -10.53 -17.60
CA SER A 233 -4.06 -11.59 -17.49
C SER A 233 -4.10 -12.19 -16.07
N THR A 234 -5.24 -12.77 -15.73
CA THR A 234 -5.39 -13.53 -14.48
C THR A 234 -4.33 -14.63 -14.36
N ALA A 235 -3.97 -15.30 -15.46
CA ALA A 235 -2.96 -16.35 -15.45
C ALA A 235 -1.56 -15.81 -15.10
N ALA A 236 -1.20 -14.62 -15.62
CA ALA A 236 0.06 -13.97 -15.27
C ALA A 236 0.09 -13.59 -13.78
N VAL A 237 -0.97 -13.01 -13.25
CA VAL A 237 -1.07 -12.66 -11.81
C VAL A 237 -0.98 -13.91 -10.93
N VAL A 238 -1.73 -14.98 -11.25
CA VAL A 238 -1.70 -16.24 -10.49
C VAL A 238 -0.31 -16.84 -10.46
N ARG A 239 0.42 -16.84 -11.59
CA ARG A 239 1.82 -17.33 -11.64
C ARG A 239 2.72 -16.61 -10.64
N HIS A 240 2.53 -15.30 -10.43
CA HIS A 240 3.30 -14.53 -9.47
C HIS A 240 2.85 -14.75 -8.01
N ILE A 241 1.60 -15.15 -7.81
CA ILE A 241 1.09 -15.53 -6.47
C ILE A 241 1.60 -16.92 -6.06
N ASP A 242 1.67 -17.84 -7.02
CA ASP A 242 2.07 -19.25 -6.78
C ASP A 242 3.59 -19.42 -6.56
N TYR A 243 4.40 -18.41 -6.95
CA TYR A 243 5.85 -18.43 -6.74
C TYR A 243 6.21 -18.36 -5.27
#